data_3b8730c0bf0400776136d4f97960fafb
#
_entry.id   3b8730c0bf0400776136d4f97960fafb
#
_cell.length_a   1.000
_cell.length_b   1.000
_cell.length_c   1.000
_cell.angle_alpha   90.00
_cell.angle_beta   90.00
_cell.angle_gamma   90.00
#
_symmetry.space_group_name_H-M   'P 1'
#
loop_
_entity.id
_entity.type
_entity.pdbx_description
1 polymer ?
#
loop_
_entity_poly.entity_id
_entity_poly.type
_entity_poly.pdbx_seq_one_letter_code
_entity_poly.pdbx_strand_id
1 'polypeptide(L)'
;MNIQSIKKKSWKAGIFSLLLLTVFSCARMGSPDGGWYDETPPKILGTSPANGSDDVNSKKVTILFNEFVTLDNPTEKVVVSPPQLEAPEVKVNGKRITVALQDTLKVNTTYT
;
A
#
# COMPACT_ATOMS: atom_id res chain seq x y z
N MET A 1 22.30 -56.45 40.02
CA MET A 1 22.05 -55.07 39.54
C MET A 1 22.00 -55.13 38.03
N ASN A 2 20.78 -54.93 37.47
CA ASN A 2 20.54 -55.23 36.07
C ASN A 2 20.81 -54.01 35.21
N ILE A 3 21.93 -53.98 34.52
CA ILE A 3 22.37 -52.86 33.63
C ILE A 3 21.35 -52.55 32.53
N GLN A 4 20.55 -53.53 32.15
CA GLN A 4 19.45 -53.38 31.19
C GLN A 4 18.33 -52.47 31.67
N SER A 5 18.06 -52.43 32.96
CA SER A 5 17.04 -51.59 33.56
C SER A 5 17.43 -50.09 33.61
N ILE A 6 18.71 -49.83 33.79
CA ILE A 6 19.24 -48.46 33.83
C ILE A 6 19.22 -47.80 32.46
N LYS A 7 19.55 -48.55 31.41
CA LYS A 7 19.50 -48.06 30.03
C LYS A 7 18.10 -47.66 29.56
N LYS A 8 17.08 -48.48 29.92
CA LYS A 8 15.68 -48.16 29.58
C LYS A 8 15.15 -46.94 30.33
N LYS A 9 15.56 -46.74 31.57
CA LYS A 9 15.13 -45.61 32.38
C LYS A 9 15.77 -44.31 31.90
N SER A 10 17.06 -44.35 31.52
CA SER A 10 17.80 -43.24 30.96
C SER A 10 17.24 -42.78 29.59
N TRP A 11 16.87 -43.70 28.72
CA TRP A 11 16.25 -43.40 27.44
C TRP A 11 14.93 -42.65 27.58
N LYS A 12 14.06 -43.10 28.47
CA LYS A 12 12.77 -42.44 28.74
C LYS A 12 12.95 -41.04 29.32
N ALA A 13 13.93 -40.86 30.19
CA ALA A 13 14.29 -39.54 30.73
C ALA A 13 14.84 -38.58 29.65
N GLY A 14 15.65 -39.09 28.71
CA GLY A 14 16.15 -38.32 27.56
C GLY A 14 15.04 -37.87 26.63
N ILE A 15 14.11 -38.76 26.30
CA ILE A 15 12.94 -38.44 25.44
C ILE A 15 12.04 -37.42 26.11
N PHE A 16 11.80 -37.57 27.41
CA PHE A 16 10.99 -36.63 28.17
C PHE A 16 11.63 -35.23 28.27
N SER A 17 12.96 -35.18 28.46
CA SER A 17 13.72 -33.93 28.48
C SER A 17 13.69 -33.24 27.11
N LEU A 18 13.82 -34.00 26.02
CA LEU A 18 13.74 -33.46 24.66
C LEU A 18 12.35 -32.92 24.34
N LEU A 19 11.31 -33.62 24.78
CA LEU A 19 9.92 -33.16 24.64
C LEU A 19 9.66 -31.87 25.41
N LEU A 20 10.23 -31.74 26.61
CA LEU A 20 10.07 -30.55 27.43
C LEU A 20 10.73 -29.32 26.81
N LEU A 21 11.86 -29.49 26.11
CA LEU A 21 12.56 -28.42 25.41
C LEU A 21 11.76 -27.85 24.22
N THR A 22 10.92 -28.66 23.59
CA THR A 22 10.10 -28.21 22.46
C THR A 22 8.94 -27.32 22.88
N VAL A 23 8.46 -27.45 24.11
CA VAL A 23 7.31 -26.67 24.63
C VAL A 23 7.71 -25.22 24.94
N PHE A 24 9.00 -24.94 25.20
CA PHE A 24 9.49 -23.60 25.45
C PHE A 24 9.93 -22.85 24.20
N SER A 25 9.79 -23.43 23.02
CA SER A 25 10.00 -22.74 21.76
C SER A 25 8.81 -21.83 21.47
N CYS A 26 8.62 -20.79 22.26
CA CYS A 26 7.76 -19.67 21.92
C CYS A 26 8.39 -18.94 20.75
N ALA A 27 7.93 -19.20 19.55
CA ALA A 27 8.14 -18.32 18.43
C ALA A 27 7.48 -16.97 18.77
N ARG A 28 8.28 -16.02 19.22
CA ARG A 28 7.83 -14.64 19.39
C ARG A 28 7.60 -14.10 18.00
N MET A 29 6.33 -13.96 17.61
CA MET A 29 5.98 -13.15 16.46
C MET A 29 6.44 -11.73 16.76
N GLY A 30 7.59 -11.35 16.20
CA GLY A 30 8.01 -9.96 16.18
C GLY A 30 6.94 -9.21 15.40
N SER A 31 6.17 -8.38 16.08
CA SER A 31 5.45 -7.33 15.40
C SER A 31 6.51 -6.52 14.65
N PRO A 32 6.44 -6.35 13.33
CA PRO A 32 7.33 -5.41 12.66
C PRO A 32 6.97 -4.04 13.25
N ASP A 33 7.82 -3.56 14.15
CA ASP A 33 7.75 -2.18 14.57
C ASP A 33 7.98 -1.38 13.31
N GLY A 34 6.89 -0.77 12.79
CA GLY A 34 6.94 0.11 11.65
C GLY A 34 8.04 1.13 11.91
N GLY A 35 8.86 1.40 10.89
CA GLY A 35 9.88 2.44 10.98
C GLY A 35 9.28 3.76 11.46
N TRP A 36 10.13 4.77 11.63
CA TRP A 36 9.71 6.13 12.00
C TRP A 36 8.53 6.55 11.14
N TYR A 37 7.51 7.09 11.79
CA TYR A 37 6.37 7.69 11.07
C TYR A 37 6.90 8.78 10.15
N ASP A 38 6.71 8.59 8.86
CA ASP A 38 6.98 9.64 7.89
C ASP A 38 5.78 10.62 7.92
N GLU A 39 6.00 11.76 8.53
CA GLU A 39 5.01 12.84 8.61
C GLU A 39 5.11 13.80 7.42
N THR A 40 6.02 13.54 6.50
CA THR A 40 6.23 14.39 5.34
C THR A 40 5.11 14.13 4.32
N PRO A 41 4.35 15.15 3.92
CA PRO A 41 3.30 14.95 2.93
C PRO A 41 3.88 14.62 1.54
N PRO A 42 3.18 13.82 0.73
CA PRO A 42 3.56 13.53 -0.63
C PRO A 42 3.78 14.79 -1.47
N LYS A 43 4.85 14.81 -2.25
CA LYS A 43 5.17 15.92 -3.16
C LYS A 43 4.91 15.54 -4.60
N ILE A 44 4.31 16.43 -5.35
CA ILE A 44 4.08 16.24 -6.78
C ILE A 44 5.43 16.42 -7.50
N LEU A 45 5.84 15.41 -8.26
CA LEU A 45 7.02 15.45 -9.14
C LEU A 45 6.68 15.95 -10.52
N GLY A 46 5.47 15.71 -10.99
CA GLY A 46 5.02 16.14 -12.30
C GLY A 46 3.60 15.76 -12.62
N THR A 47 3.08 16.33 -13.68
CA THR A 47 1.75 16.05 -14.21
C THR A 47 1.82 15.81 -15.71
N SER A 48 0.89 15.02 -16.22
CA SER A 48 0.70 14.81 -17.66
C SER A 48 -0.79 14.86 -17.98
N PRO A 49 -1.27 15.82 -18.78
CA PRO A 49 -0.56 16.97 -19.34
C PRO A 49 0.10 17.85 -18.28
N ALA A 50 1.11 18.64 -18.67
CA ALA A 50 1.72 19.58 -17.75
C ALA A 50 0.71 20.64 -17.30
N ASN A 51 0.85 21.12 -16.07
CA ASN A 51 -0.04 22.16 -15.56
C ASN A 51 0.06 23.44 -16.43
N GLY A 52 -1.08 24.01 -16.81
CA GLY A 52 -1.16 25.17 -17.67
C GLY A 52 -0.91 24.89 -19.16
N SER A 53 -0.95 23.63 -19.59
CA SER A 53 -0.86 23.27 -21.03
C SER A 53 -2.06 23.75 -21.82
N ASP A 54 -1.81 24.27 -23.00
CA ASP A 54 -2.82 24.61 -24.01
C ASP A 54 -3.03 23.46 -24.99
N ASP A 55 -4.15 23.48 -25.71
CA ASP A 55 -4.50 22.51 -26.75
C ASP A 55 -4.50 21.03 -26.31
N VAL A 56 -4.88 20.78 -25.08
CA VAL A 56 -4.93 19.44 -24.54
C VAL A 56 -6.17 18.70 -25.01
N ASN A 57 -5.98 17.63 -25.79
CA ASN A 57 -7.04 16.74 -26.26
C ASN A 57 -7.19 15.48 -25.39
N SER A 58 -6.40 15.32 -24.35
CA SER A 58 -6.43 14.17 -23.46
C SER A 58 -7.47 14.33 -22.39
N LYS A 59 -8.36 13.35 -22.27
CA LYS A 59 -9.31 13.24 -21.16
C LYS A 59 -8.69 12.70 -19.88
N LYS A 60 -7.41 12.34 -19.91
CA LYS A 60 -6.70 11.77 -18.76
C LYS A 60 -5.66 12.75 -18.23
N VAL A 61 -5.70 12.94 -16.94
CA VAL A 61 -4.67 13.67 -16.20
C VAL A 61 -3.98 12.68 -15.26
N THR A 62 -2.66 12.64 -15.32
CA THR A 62 -1.85 11.80 -14.44
C THR A 62 -0.97 12.68 -13.57
N ILE A 63 -0.99 12.43 -12.28
CA ILE A 63 -0.16 13.13 -11.29
C ILE A 63 0.83 12.12 -10.73
N LEU A 64 2.10 12.45 -10.77
CA LEU A 64 3.19 11.63 -10.24
C LEU A 64 3.69 12.22 -8.92
N PHE A 65 3.78 11.37 -7.91
CA PHE A 65 4.29 11.72 -6.57
C PHE A 65 5.67 11.10 -6.31
N ASN A 66 6.39 11.65 -5.35
CA ASN A 66 7.69 11.15 -4.88
C ASN A 66 7.57 9.83 -4.10
N GLU A 67 6.41 9.54 -3.54
CA GLU A 67 6.12 8.39 -2.69
C GLU A 67 4.79 7.70 -3.04
N PHE A 68 4.55 6.54 -2.45
CA PHE A 68 3.29 5.83 -2.62
C PHE A 68 2.14 6.62 -1.99
N VAL A 69 1.07 6.78 -2.74
CA VAL A 69 -0.10 7.54 -2.31
C VAL A 69 -1.34 6.64 -2.25
N THR A 70 -2.18 6.93 -1.28
CA THR A 70 -3.51 6.34 -1.16
C THR A 70 -4.53 7.48 -1.13
N LEU A 71 -5.64 7.30 -1.79
CA LEU A 71 -6.70 8.31 -1.84
C LEU A 71 -7.98 7.72 -1.25
N ASP A 72 -8.37 8.25 -0.09
CA ASP A 72 -9.65 7.91 0.53
C ASP A 72 -10.75 8.76 -0.10
N ASN A 73 -11.86 8.13 -0.46
CA ASN A 73 -13.03 8.76 -1.06
C ASN A 73 -12.67 9.66 -2.25
N PRO A 74 -12.13 9.11 -3.35
CA PRO A 74 -11.68 9.89 -4.50
C PRO A 74 -12.79 10.75 -5.11
N THR A 75 -14.03 10.29 -5.06
CA THR A 75 -15.19 11.00 -5.61
C THR A 75 -15.48 12.32 -4.89
N GLU A 76 -15.16 12.39 -3.61
CA GLU A 76 -15.37 13.60 -2.80
C GLU A 76 -14.16 14.55 -2.86
N LYS A 77 -12.96 13.99 -3.01
CA LYS A 77 -11.71 14.77 -2.93
C LYS A 77 -11.20 15.26 -4.27
N VAL A 78 -11.63 14.63 -5.37
CA VAL A 78 -11.28 15.07 -6.71
C VAL A 78 -12.43 15.86 -7.30
N VAL A 79 -12.23 17.16 -7.45
CA VAL A 79 -13.21 18.09 -8.03
C VAL A 79 -12.70 18.56 -9.37
N VAL A 80 -13.53 18.50 -10.39
CA VAL A 80 -13.22 18.96 -11.73
C VAL A 80 -14.10 20.16 -12.08
N SER A 81 -13.49 21.21 -12.57
CA SER A 81 -14.19 22.40 -13.06
C SER A 81 -13.86 22.62 -14.55
N PRO A 82 -14.84 22.81 -15.42
CA PRO A 82 -16.28 22.87 -15.15
C PRO A 82 -16.86 21.51 -14.71
N PRO A 83 -18.01 21.53 -14.02
CA PRO A 83 -18.64 20.30 -13.54
C PRO A 83 -18.91 19.31 -14.67
N GLN A 84 -18.65 18.05 -14.40
CA GLN A 84 -18.89 16.95 -15.34
C GLN A 84 -20.29 16.36 -15.09
N LEU A 85 -20.93 15.85 -16.15
CA LEU A 85 -22.19 15.11 -16.06
C LEU A 85 -21.98 13.76 -15.41
N GLU A 86 -20.89 13.09 -15.79
CA GLU A 86 -20.46 11.85 -15.19
C GLU A 86 -19.24 12.07 -14.32
N ALA A 87 -19.23 11.45 -13.15
CA ALA A 87 -18.10 11.55 -12.23
C ALA A 87 -16.80 11.05 -12.90
N PRO A 88 -15.68 11.74 -12.74
CA PRO A 88 -14.41 11.29 -13.28
C PRO A 88 -13.98 9.96 -12.64
N GLU A 89 -13.39 9.09 -13.41
CA GLU A 89 -12.78 7.87 -12.90
C GLU A 89 -11.41 8.18 -12.33
N VAL A 90 -11.22 7.86 -11.06
CA VAL A 90 -9.94 8.08 -10.36
C VAL A 90 -9.30 6.74 -10.04
N LYS A 91 -8.08 6.55 -10.52
CA LYS A 91 -7.26 5.37 -10.26
C LYS A 91 -5.98 5.75 -9.56
N VAL A 92 -5.67 5.04 -8.49
CA VAL A 92 -4.39 5.16 -7.78
C VAL A 92 -3.56 3.93 -8.07
N ASN A 93 -2.35 4.13 -8.56
CA ASN A 93 -1.42 3.05 -8.83
C ASN A 93 -0.01 3.44 -8.34
N GLY A 94 0.34 2.96 -7.17
CA GLY A 94 1.62 3.23 -6.55
C GLY A 94 1.82 4.72 -6.28
N LYS A 95 2.70 5.35 -7.04
CA LYS A 95 3.03 6.79 -6.94
C LYS A 95 2.23 7.67 -7.89
N ARG A 96 1.24 7.12 -8.58
CA ARG A 96 0.47 7.81 -9.60
C ARG A 96 -1.00 7.85 -9.28
N ILE A 97 -1.59 9.03 -9.47
CA ILE A 97 -3.04 9.21 -9.50
C ILE A 97 -3.40 9.56 -10.94
N THR A 98 -4.34 8.82 -11.51
CA THR A 98 -4.87 9.09 -12.84
C THR A 98 -6.34 9.44 -12.70
N VAL A 99 -6.71 10.60 -13.24
CA VAL A 99 -8.09 11.09 -13.33
C VAL A 99 -8.50 11.06 -14.80
N ALA A 100 -9.54 10.29 -15.10
CA ALA A 100 -10.07 10.18 -16.43
C ALA A 100 -11.47 10.82 -16.49
N LEU A 101 -11.61 11.85 -17.31
CA LEU A 101 -12.89 12.51 -17.56
C LEU A 101 -13.75 11.62 -18.47
N GLN A 102 -15.00 11.45 -18.09
CA GLN A 102 -15.96 10.66 -18.89
C GLN A 102 -16.59 11.52 -19.98
N ASP A 103 -16.87 12.77 -19.67
CA ASP A 103 -17.48 13.71 -20.61
C ASP A 103 -16.55 14.10 -21.77
N THR A 104 -17.15 14.58 -22.83
CA THR A 104 -16.41 15.18 -23.94
C THR A 104 -15.87 16.54 -23.54
N LEU A 105 -14.59 16.80 -23.81
CA LEU A 105 -13.98 18.09 -23.53
C LEU A 105 -14.64 19.20 -24.39
N LYS A 106 -14.98 20.29 -23.74
CA LYS A 106 -15.52 21.47 -24.40
C LYS A 106 -14.36 22.29 -25.00
N VAL A 107 -14.58 22.76 -26.22
CA VAL A 107 -13.62 23.65 -26.89
C VAL A 107 -13.51 24.99 -26.17
N ASN A 108 -12.36 25.65 -26.25
CA ASN A 108 -12.09 26.94 -25.62
C ASN A 108 -12.45 27.01 -24.12
N THR A 109 -12.22 25.91 -23.43
CA THR A 109 -12.57 25.77 -22.01
C THR A 109 -11.34 25.37 -21.21
N THR A 110 -11.09 26.08 -20.12
CA THR A 110 -10.04 25.72 -19.16
C THR A 110 -10.61 24.74 -18.13
N TYR A 111 -9.89 23.65 -17.90
CA TYR A 111 -10.23 22.64 -16.92
C TYR A 111 -9.26 22.74 -15.72
N THR A 112 -9.80 22.70 -14.51
CA THR A 112 -9.04 22.70 -13.25
C THR A 112 -9.55 21.62 -12.31
#